data_b545629df975637e83b21ebc68ec25eb
#
_entry.id   b545629df975637e83b21ebc68ec25eb
#
_cell.length_a   1.000
_cell.length_b   1.000
_cell.length_c   1.000
_cell.angle_alpha   90.00
_cell.angle_beta   90.00
_cell.angle_gamma   90.00
#
_symmetry.space_group_name_H-M   'P 1'
#
loop_
_entity.id
_entity.type
_entity.pdbx_description
1 polymer ?
#
loop_
_entity_poly.entity_id
_entity_poly.type
_entity_poly.pdbx_seq_one_letter_code
_entity_poly.pdbx_strand_id
1 'polypeptide(L)'
;MANTNPIVDNKETLQYVIDKGRTTPINVYSAAAVSKGFKGEELTDFTELKNGGALVFTDDGIPLKSEMLVKEAMQKAKELDMPLSFHEENPAYIEQQGINKGVVSDKLNIGGAPACSEYMMVARDCMLALETKATICIQHISSAVSVELVRTAKKLGADVHAESTPQHFSLTE
;
A
#
# COMPACT_ATOMS: atom_id res chain seq x y z
N MET A 1 10.46 0.99 -5.48
CA MET A 1 9.59 0.18 -4.59
C MET A 1 10.46 -0.47 -3.53
N ALA A 2 9.90 -0.82 -2.37
CA ALA A 2 10.67 -1.41 -1.27
C ALA A 2 10.85 -2.95 -1.39
N ASN A 3 10.06 -3.60 -2.27
CA ASN A 3 10.02 -5.05 -2.49
C ASN A 3 11.18 -5.61 -3.35
N THR A 4 12.37 -5.15 -3.11
CA THR A 4 13.59 -5.62 -3.78
C THR A 4 14.20 -6.84 -3.05
N ASN A 5 15.29 -7.37 -3.55
CA ASN A 5 16.07 -8.40 -2.89
C ASN A 5 17.54 -7.94 -2.77
N PRO A 6 18.00 -7.57 -1.57
CA PRO A 6 17.28 -7.50 -0.29
C PRO A 6 16.19 -6.43 -0.26
N ILE A 7 15.23 -6.56 0.67
CA ILE A 7 14.15 -5.59 0.92
C ILE A 7 14.75 -4.28 1.43
N VAL A 8 14.16 -3.14 1.03
CA VAL A 8 14.58 -1.81 1.51
C VAL A 8 13.93 -1.53 2.88
N ASP A 9 14.32 -2.28 3.89
CA ASP A 9 13.80 -2.19 5.27
C ASP A 9 14.84 -1.68 6.29
N ASN A 10 16.01 -1.32 5.79
CA ASN A 10 17.13 -0.79 6.60
C ASN A 10 17.92 0.25 5.80
N LYS A 11 18.71 1.04 6.52
CA LYS A 11 19.50 2.13 5.95
C LYS A 11 20.53 1.67 4.91
N GLU A 12 21.17 0.54 5.13
CA GLU A 12 22.23 0.05 4.23
C GLU A 12 21.66 -0.24 2.84
N THR A 13 20.56 -0.98 2.77
CA THR A 13 19.89 -1.29 1.50
C THR A 13 19.35 -0.03 0.84
N LEU A 14 18.75 0.88 1.61
CA LEU A 14 18.25 2.16 1.09
C LEU A 14 19.40 2.99 0.50
N GLN A 15 20.50 3.11 1.21
CA GLN A 15 21.66 3.88 0.76
C GLN A 15 22.26 3.31 -0.54
N TYR A 16 22.32 1.97 -0.65
CA TYR A 16 22.75 1.33 -1.88
C TYR A 16 21.89 1.74 -3.09
N VAL A 17 20.57 1.74 -2.95
CA VAL A 17 19.64 2.15 -4.02
C VAL A 17 19.87 3.62 -4.39
N ILE A 18 19.97 4.50 -3.39
CA ILE A 18 20.16 5.94 -3.63
C ILE A 18 21.50 6.22 -4.30
N ASP A 19 22.57 5.59 -3.84
CA ASP A 19 23.92 5.79 -4.42
C ASP A 19 23.99 5.27 -5.86
N LYS A 20 23.35 4.16 -6.15
CA LYS A 20 23.21 3.68 -7.54
C LYS A 20 22.39 4.65 -8.38
N GLY A 21 21.29 5.17 -7.83
CA GLY A 21 20.45 6.18 -8.49
C GLY A 21 21.25 7.42 -8.90
N ARG A 22 22.15 7.90 -8.06
CA ARG A 22 23.03 9.06 -8.36
C ARG A 22 23.95 8.88 -9.56
N THR A 23 24.21 7.65 -9.97
CA THR A 23 25.03 7.34 -11.16
C THR A 23 24.22 7.34 -12.47
N THR A 24 22.91 7.57 -12.40
CA THR A 24 22.03 7.58 -13.58
C THR A 24 21.76 9.00 -14.06
N PRO A 25 21.37 9.21 -15.34
CA PRO A 25 21.04 10.53 -15.88
C PRO A 25 19.68 11.07 -15.46
N ILE A 26 18.94 10.34 -14.61
CA ILE A 26 17.61 10.70 -14.11
C ILE A 26 17.60 10.80 -12.59
N ASN A 27 16.62 11.49 -12.03
CA ASN A 27 16.40 11.50 -10.59
C ASN A 27 15.80 10.16 -10.16
N VAL A 28 16.44 9.47 -9.22
CA VAL A 28 15.98 8.22 -8.63
C VAL A 28 15.64 8.45 -7.17
N TYR A 29 14.42 8.08 -6.80
CA TYR A 29 13.91 8.12 -5.45
C TYR A 29 13.56 6.72 -4.98
N SER A 30 13.59 6.48 -3.68
CA SER A 30 13.27 5.17 -3.12
C SER A 30 12.12 5.24 -2.13
N ALA A 31 11.25 4.22 -2.20
CA ALA A 31 10.41 3.84 -1.09
C ALA A 31 11.19 2.99 -0.10
N ALA A 32 10.75 2.97 1.16
CA ALA A 32 11.22 2.05 2.18
C ALA A 32 10.05 1.21 2.73
N ALA A 33 10.37 0.06 3.30
CA ALA A 33 9.38 -0.84 3.86
C ALA A 33 8.72 -0.25 5.12
N VAL A 34 7.43 -0.51 5.30
CA VAL A 34 6.70 -0.22 6.54
C VAL A 34 7.12 -1.21 7.61
N SER A 35 7.10 -2.52 7.30
CA SER A 35 7.44 -3.56 8.25
C SER A 35 8.76 -4.25 7.91
N LYS A 36 9.49 -4.68 8.95
CA LYS A 36 10.75 -5.41 8.80
C LYS A 36 10.54 -6.72 8.05
N GLY A 37 11.29 -6.91 6.97
CA GLY A 37 11.22 -8.10 6.13
C GLY A 37 9.84 -8.32 5.49
N PHE A 38 8.98 -7.31 5.41
CA PHE A 38 7.59 -7.40 4.92
C PHE A 38 6.72 -8.41 5.70
N LYS A 39 7.01 -8.60 6.99
CA LYS A 39 6.28 -9.59 7.82
C LYS A 39 4.98 -9.04 8.41
N GLY A 40 4.79 -7.72 8.42
CA GLY A 40 3.61 -7.09 9.05
C GLY A 40 3.54 -7.27 10.57
N GLU A 41 4.69 -7.49 11.22
CA GLU A 41 4.79 -7.78 12.67
C GLU A 41 5.45 -6.64 13.44
N GLU A 42 6.48 -6.02 12.88
CA GLU A 42 7.27 -4.97 13.50
C GLU A 42 7.58 -3.89 12.47
N LEU A 43 7.45 -2.62 12.87
CA LEU A 43 7.78 -1.48 12.02
C LEU A 43 9.29 -1.34 11.84
N THR A 44 9.68 -0.86 10.66
CA THR A 44 11.05 -0.40 10.40
C THR A 44 11.34 0.89 11.18
N ASP A 45 12.60 1.30 11.23
CA ASP A 45 12.95 2.62 11.79
C ASP A 45 12.65 3.73 10.76
N PHE A 46 11.44 4.28 10.83
CA PHE A 46 10.99 5.35 9.93
C PHE A 46 11.88 6.58 9.99
N THR A 47 12.40 6.92 11.16
CA THR A 47 13.27 8.08 11.33
C THR A 47 14.61 7.87 10.63
N GLU A 48 15.22 6.70 10.83
CA GLU A 48 16.46 6.34 10.16
C GLU A 48 16.30 6.31 8.63
N LEU A 49 15.22 5.68 8.15
CA LEU A 49 14.94 5.54 6.71
C LEU A 49 14.61 6.89 6.06
N LYS A 50 13.81 7.74 6.71
CA LYS A 50 13.57 9.11 6.25
C LYS A 50 14.88 9.89 6.11
N ASN A 51 15.70 9.88 7.16
CA ASN A 51 16.99 10.56 7.17
C ASN A 51 17.97 9.97 6.13
N GLY A 52 17.79 8.70 5.78
CA GLY A 52 18.50 8.01 4.70
C GLY A 52 18.04 8.40 3.31
N GLY A 53 16.91 9.10 3.16
CA GLY A 53 16.39 9.60 1.89
C GLY A 53 15.20 8.83 1.32
N ALA A 54 14.51 8.00 2.13
CA ALA A 54 13.21 7.45 1.74
C ALA A 54 12.18 8.58 1.57
N LEU A 55 11.32 8.49 0.55
CA LEU A 55 10.25 9.47 0.30
C LEU A 55 8.86 8.97 0.64
N VAL A 56 8.67 7.68 0.77
CA VAL A 56 7.39 7.03 1.05
C VAL A 56 7.66 5.69 1.73
N PHE A 57 6.74 5.24 2.57
CA PHE A 57 6.77 3.89 3.14
C PHE A 57 5.70 3.00 2.52
N THR A 58 6.06 1.77 2.19
CA THR A 58 5.15 0.78 1.58
C THR A 58 5.65 -0.65 1.78
N ASP A 59 4.74 -1.57 2.07
CA ASP A 59 4.96 -3.01 1.97
C ASP A 59 4.28 -3.53 0.69
N ASP A 60 4.62 -2.91 -0.44
CA ASP A 60 4.02 -3.19 -1.76
C ASP A 60 3.94 -4.68 -2.09
N GLY A 61 2.75 -5.12 -2.50
CA GLY A 61 2.43 -6.51 -2.79
C GLY A 61 2.10 -7.36 -1.55
N ILE A 62 2.25 -6.83 -0.33
CA ILE A 62 1.92 -7.53 0.92
C ILE A 62 1.05 -6.66 1.81
N PRO A 63 -0.25 -6.97 1.96
CA PRO A 63 -1.15 -6.17 2.77
C PRO A 63 -0.84 -6.28 4.26
N LEU A 64 -0.83 -5.16 4.95
CA LEU A 64 -0.67 -5.12 6.40
C LEU A 64 -1.99 -5.51 7.08
N LYS A 65 -2.01 -6.68 7.72
CA LYS A 65 -3.23 -7.24 8.33
C LYS A 65 -3.53 -6.70 9.71
N SER A 66 -2.51 -6.35 10.49
CA SER A 66 -2.68 -5.85 11.86
C SER A 66 -3.14 -4.39 11.86
N GLU A 67 -4.37 -4.16 12.28
CA GLU A 67 -4.95 -2.81 12.41
C GLU A 67 -4.12 -1.92 13.36
N MET A 68 -3.61 -2.51 14.45
CA MET A 68 -2.79 -1.77 15.41
C MET A 68 -1.44 -1.36 14.81
N LEU A 69 -0.81 -2.25 14.04
CA LEU A 69 0.44 -1.92 13.36
C LEU A 69 0.25 -0.84 12.30
N VAL A 70 -0.84 -0.90 11.53
CA VAL A 70 -1.19 0.13 10.54
C VAL A 70 -1.44 1.47 11.22
N LYS A 71 -2.18 1.48 12.33
CA LYS A 71 -2.41 2.71 13.11
C LYS A 71 -1.10 3.29 13.63
N GLU A 72 -0.21 2.46 14.18
CA GLU A 72 1.11 2.89 14.66
C GLU A 72 1.97 3.45 13.51
N ALA A 73 1.98 2.76 12.36
CA ALA A 73 2.68 3.21 11.15
C ALA A 73 2.18 4.59 10.70
N MET A 74 0.85 4.79 10.66
CA MET A 74 0.24 6.06 10.28
C MET A 74 0.61 7.18 11.27
N GLN A 75 0.61 6.91 12.58
CA GLN A 75 1.02 7.89 13.59
C GLN A 75 2.48 8.31 13.42
N LYS A 76 3.39 7.35 13.27
CA LYS A 76 4.81 7.63 13.04
C LYS A 76 5.06 8.37 11.72
N ALA A 77 4.40 7.96 10.65
CA ALA A 77 4.50 8.64 9.35
C ALA A 77 4.00 10.09 9.45
N LYS A 78 2.89 10.34 10.16
CA LYS A 78 2.37 11.68 10.42
C LYS A 78 3.35 12.55 11.19
N GLU A 79 3.96 12.04 12.26
CA GLU A 79 4.97 12.75 13.04
C GLU A 79 6.19 13.15 12.19
N LEU A 80 6.52 12.33 11.22
CA LEU A 80 7.64 12.54 10.30
C LEU A 80 7.27 13.29 9.02
N ASP A 81 6.00 13.69 8.84
CA ASP A 81 5.50 14.28 7.59
C ASP A 81 5.88 13.43 6.36
N MET A 82 5.60 12.13 6.44
CA MET A 82 5.89 11.14 5.41
C MET A 82 4.60 10.46 4.95
N PRO A 83 4.42 10.25 3.62
CA PRO A 83 3.28 9.49 3.11
C PRO A 83 3.50 7.99 3.29
N LEU A 84 2.38 7.26 3.39
CA LEU A 84 2.31 5.81 3.31
C LEU A 84 1.58 5.40 2.03
N SER A 85 1.99 4.30 1.43
CA SER A 85 1.33 3.74 0.25
C SER A 85 0.99 2.28 0.51
N PHE A 86 -0.30 1.92 0.42
CA PHE A 86 -0.83 0.63 0.85
C PHE A 86 -1.34 -0.19 -0.32
N HIS A 87 -0.98 -1.47 -0.31
CA HIS A 87 -1.50 -2.52 -1.18
C HIS A 87 -2.65 -3.22 -0.46
N GLU A 88 -3.87 -3.01 -0.95
CA GLU A 88 -5.08 -3.45 -0.25
C GLU A 88 -5.70 -4.67 -0.93
N GLU A 89 -5.24 -5.83 -0.53
CA GLU A 89 -5.77 -7.10 -0.99
C GLU A 89 -5.75 -8.13 0.14
N ASN A 90 -6.88 -8.32 0.85
CA ASN A 90 -6.94 -9.25 1.96
C ASN A 90 -6.98 -10.71 1.48
N PRO A 91 -5.89 -11.47 1.66
CA PRO A 91 -5.81 -12.85 1.15
C PRO A 91 -6.80 -13.81 1.82
N ALA A 92 -7.37 -13.44 2.98
CA ALA A 92 -8.36 -14.29 3.66
C ALA A 92 -9.67 -14.46 2.87
N TYR A 93 -9.95 -13.55 1.92
CA TYR A 93 -11.14 -13.63 1.06
C TYR A 93 -10.87 -14.27 -0.30
N ILE A 94 -9.60 -14.51 -0.64
CA ILE A 94 -9.20 -14.94 -1.99
C ILE A 94 -9.15 -16.47 -2.03
N GLU A 95 -10.01 -17.05 -2.87
CA GLU A 95 -10.02 -18.49 -3.12
C GLU A 95 -8.93 -18.87 -4.14
N GLN A 96 -8.75 -18.05 -5.15
CA GLN A 96 -7.69 -18.20 -6.16
C GLN A 96 -7.27 -16.83 -6.69
N GLN A 97 -5.96 -16.61 -6.81
CA GLN A 97 -5.41 -15.40 -7.40
C GLN A 97 -5.45 -15.45 -8.94
N GLY A 98 -5.37 -14.27 -9.56
CA GLY A 98 -5.22 -14.12 -11.01
C GLY A 98 -6.53 -14.00 -11.78
N ILE A 99 -7.67 -14.05 -11.10
CA ILE A 99 -8.99 -13.79 -11.68
C ILE A 99 -9.92 -13.18 -10.64
N ASN A 100 -10.78 -12.25 -11.05
CA ASN A 100 -11.85 -11.73 -10.22
C ASN A 100 -12.91 -12.82 -9.98
N LYS A 101 -13.52 -12.81 -8.80
CA LYS A 101 -14.70 -13.63 -8.51
C LYS A 101 -15.91 -12.98 -9.18
N GLY A 102 -16.48 -13.65 -10.18
CA GLY A 102 -17.61 -13.17 -10.95
C GLY A 102 -18.05 -14.16 -12.02
N VAL A 103 -18.77 -13.68 -13.03
CA VAL A 103 -19.38 -14.54 -14.06
C VAL A 103 -18.37 -15.42 -14.79
N VAL A 104 -17.15 -14.91 -15.03
CA VAL A 104 -16.12 -15.68 -15.75
C VAL A 104 -15.53 -16.77 -14.87
N SER A 105 -15.17 -16.46 -13.62
CA SER A 105 -14.63 -17.44 -12.67
C SER A 105 -15.64 -18.56 -12.40
N ASP A 106 -16.93 -18.22 -12.29
CA ASP A 106 -18.01 -19.20 -12.08
C ASP A 106 -18.16 -20.11 -13.30
N LYS A 107 -18.15 -19.58 -14.53
CA LYS A 107 -18.19 -20.38 -15.75
C LYS A 107 -17.02 -21.34 -15.90
N LEU A 108 -15.85 -20.92 -15.46
CA LEU A 108 -14.63 -21.74 -15.50
C LEU A 108 -14.53 -22.71 -14.33
N ASN A 109 -15.44 -22.60 -13.36
CA ASN A 109 -15.43 -23.37 -12.12
C ASN A 109 -14.08 -23.27 -11.38
N ILE A 110 -13.53 -22.08 -11.34
CA ILE A 110 -12.33 -21.74 -10.57
C ILE A 110 -12.70 -20.67 -9.53
N GLY A 111 -11.96 -20.66 -8.40
CA GLY A 111 -12.11 -19.60 -7.40
C GLY A 111 -11.78 -18.24 -7.98
N GLY A 112 -11.76 -17.23 -7.14
CA GLY A 112 -11.40 -15.88 -7.56
C GLY A 112 -11.19 -14.96 -6.37
N ALA A 113 -10.75 -13.75 -6.67
CA ALA A 113 -10.61 -12.66 -5.71
C ALA A 113 -11.88 -11.81 -5.72
N PRO A 114 -12.72 -11.86 -4.67
CA PRO A 114 -13.91 -11.02 -4.60
C PRO A 114 -13.51 -9.57 -4.31
N ALA A 115 -14.27 -8.60 -4.81
CA ALA A 115 -13.99 -7.17 -4.60
C ALA A 115 -13.90 -6.77 -3.11
N CYS A 116 -14.51 -7.54 -2.20
CA CYS A 116 -14.40 -7.29 -0.76
C CYS A 116 -12.98 -7.52 -0.22
N SER A 117 -12.14 -8.29 -0.90
CA SER A 117 -10.73 -8.41 -0.53
C SER A 117 -10.00 -7.06 -0.55
N GLU A 118 -10.38 -6.17 -1.46
CA GLU A 118 -9.87 -4.81 -1.56
C GLU A 118 -10.64 -3.84 -0.63
N TYR A 119 -11.94 -3.67 -0.84
CA TYR A 119 -12.66 -2.56 -0.20
C TYR A 119 -12.76 -2.66 1.33
N MET A 120 -12.67 -3.84 1.93
CA MET A 120 -12.65 -3.96 3.40
C MET A 120 -11.39 -3.35 4.01
N MET A 121 -10.24 -3.56 3.38
CA MET A 121 -8.98 -2.95 3.82
C MET A 121 -8.96 -1.45 3.52
N VAL A 122 -9.42 -1.04 2.35
CA VAL A 122 -9.57 0.37 1.99
C VAL A 122 -10.46 1.12 3.01
N ALA A 123 -11.58 0.52 3.44
CA ALA A 123 -12.44 1.11 4.45
C ALA A 123 -11.70 1.32 5.79
N ARG A 124 -10.98 0.30 6.25
CA ARG A 124 -10.17 0.35 7.46
C ARG A 124 -9.17 1.50 7.39
N ASP A 125 -8.39 1.56 6.31
CA ASP A 125 -7.28 2.47 6.22
C ASP A 125 -7.73 3.92 5.98
N CYS A 126 -8.81 4.12 5.26
CA CYS A 126 -9.48 5.42 5.18
C CYS A 126 -9.90 5.96 6.56
N MET A 127 -10.45 5.10 7.41
CA MET A 127 -10.88 5.52 8.75
C MET A 127 -9.70 5.73 9.69
N LEU A 128 -8.66 4.91 9.60
CA LEU A 128 -7.43 5.12 10.35
C LEU A 128 -6.71 6.41 9.91
N ALA A 129 -6.68 6.71 8.62
CA ALA A 129 -6.14 7.97 8.11
C ALA A 129 -6.92 9.19 8.61
N LEU A 130 -8.26 9.09 8.69
CA LEU A 130 -9.11 10.14 9.27
C LEU A 130 -8.77 10.38 10.74
N GLU A 131 -8.57 9.33 11.51
CA GLU A 131 -8.22 9.37 12.94
C GLU A 131 -6.81 9.93 13.18
N THR A 132 -5.82 9.40 12.47
CA THR A 132 -4.40 9.71 12.68
C THR A 132 -3.93 10.99 11.98
N LYS A 133 -4.71 11.49 11.01
CA LYS A 133 -4.36 12.60 10.11
C LYS A 133 -3.12 12.30 9.25
N ALA A 134 -2.81 11.03 9.04
CA ALA A 134 -1.73 10.62 8.16
C ALA A 134 -2.10 10.82 6.69
N THR A 135 -1.10 11.09 5.87
CA THR A 135 -1.22 11.10 4.41
C THR A 135 -1.04 9.68 3.89
N ILE A 136 -2.07 9.14 3.24
CA ILE A 136 -1.99 7.80 2.65
C ILE A 136 -2.36 7.79 1.17
N CYS A 137 -1.79 6.85 0.44
CA CYS A 137 -2.18 6.51 -0.93
C CYS A 137 -2.60 5.04 -0.98
N ILE A 138 -3.79 4.76 -1.49
CA ILE A 138 -4.24 3.40 -1.79
C ILE A 138 -3.82 3.06 -3.21
N GLN A 139 -3.01 2.01 -3.35
CA GLN A 139 -2.47 1.58 -4.63
C GLN A 139 -3.54 0.91 -5.48
N HIS A 140 -3.45 1.11 -6.79
CA HIS A 140 -4.14 0.37 -7.87
C HIS A 140 -5.58 -0.05 -7.54
N ILE A 141 -6.43 0.84 -7.00
CA ILE A 141 -7.82 0.51 -6.69
C ILE A 141 -8.57 0.05 -7.96
N SER A 142 -9.36 -0.99 -7.81
CA SER A 142 -10.10 -1.63 -8.91
C SER A 142 -11.61 -1.66 -8.66
N SER A 143 -12.04 -1.57 -7.41
CA SER A 143 -13.44 -1.67 -7.00
C SER A 143 -14.14 -0.31 -6.98
N ALA A 144 -15.36 -0.24 -7.55
CA ALA A 144 -16.21 0.94 -7.45
C ALA A 144 -16.52 1.31 -5.98
N VAL A 145 -16.65 0.32 -5.10
CA VAL A 145 -16.87 0.54 -3.66
C VAL A 145 -15.65 1.23 -3.04
N SER A 146 -14.45 0.81 -3.38
CA SER A 146 -13.21 1.46 -2.92
C SER A 146 -13.15 2.94 -3.32
N VAL A 147 -13.55 3.26 -4.54
CA VAL A 147 -13.62 4.65 -5.01
C VAL A 147 -14.57 5.49 -4.15
N GLU A 148 -15.75 4.96 -3.82
CA GLU A 148 -16.71 5.68 -2.97
C GLU A 148 -16.23 5.82 -1.51
N LEU A 149 -15.50 4.82 -0.99
CA LEU A 149 -14.89 4.90 0.33
C LEU A 149 -13.83 6.01 0.39
N VAL A 150 -12.95 6.08 -0.60
CA VAL A 150 -11.96 7.16 -0.71
C VAL A 150 -12.63 8.53 -0.84
N ARG A 151 -13.66 8.66 -1.68
CA ARG A 151 -14.44 9.91 -1.80
C ARG A 151 -15.06 10.34 -0.47
N THR A 152 -15.62 9.37 0.25
CA THR A 152 -16.24 9.62 1.56
C THR A 152 -15.20 10.04 2.59
N ALA A 153 -14.08 9.35 2.67
CA ALA A 153 -12.99 9.70 3.58
C ALA A 153 -12.45 11.11 3.32
N LYS A 154 -12.26 11.49 2.04
CA LYS A 154 -11.87 12.85 1.65
C LYS A 154 -12.91 13.90 2.08
N LYS A 155 -14.20 13.62 1.91
CA LYS A 155 -15.27 14.53 2.37
C LYS A 155 -15.28 14.71 3.88
N LEU A 156 -14.89 13.69 4.64
CA LEU A 156 -14.74 13.74 6.10
C LEU A 156 -13.43 14.43 6.55
N GLY A 157 -12.54 14.78 5.63
CA GLY A 157 -11.30 15.48 5.92
C GLY A 157 -10.08 14.59 6.15
N ALA A 158 -10.14 13.33 5.71
CA ALA A 158 -8.96 12.47 5.66
C ALA A 158 -8.05 12.83 4.47
N ASP A 159 -6.74 12.78 4.68
CA ASP A 159 -5.74 13.00 3.64
C ASP A 159 -5.42 11.68 2.94
N VAL A 160 -6.39 11.22 2.14
CA VAL A 160 -6.33 9.95 1.41
C VAL A 160 -6.23 10.20 -0.08
N HIS A 161 -5.28 9.57 -0.72
CA HIS A 161 -5.10 9.51 -2.17
C HIS A 161 -5.34 8.08 -2.66
N ALA A 162 -5.57 7.92 -3.94
CA ALA A 162 -5.66 6.61 -4.56
C ALA A 162 -5.17 6.69 -6.00
N GLU A 163 -4.61 5.61 -6.47
CA GLU A 163 -4.22 5.44 -7.86
C GLU A 163 -4.95 4.25 -8.49
N SER A 164 -5.07 4.26 -9.80
CA SER A 164 -5.62 3.16 -10.57
C SER A 164 -4.71 2.89 -11.76
N THR A 165 -4.69 1.65 -12.21
CA THR A 165 -3.89 1.26 -13.37
C THR A 165 -4.74 1.27 -14.64
N PRO A 166 -4.13 1.40 -15.83
CA PRO A 166 -4.87 1.46 -17.09
C PRO A 166 -5.82 0.28 -17.30
N GLN A 167 -5.44 -0.94 -16.87
CA GLN A 167 -6.30 -2.10 -16.99
C GLN A 167 -7.58 -2.01 -16.16
N HIS A 168 -7.54 -1.34 -14.98
CA HIS A 168 -8.70 -1.27 -14.09
C HIS A 168 -9.83 -0.38 -14.60
N PHE A 169 -9.56 0.51 -15.55
CA PHE A 169 -10.60 1.31 -16.19
C PHE A 169 -10.77 1.04 -17.69
N SER A 170 -9.98 0.13 -18.27
CA SER A 170 -10.06 -0.24 -19.69
C SER A 170 -10.63 -1.63 -19.91
N LEU A 171 -10.51 -2.53 -18.94
CA LEU A 171 -10.94 -3.92 -19.02
C LEU A 171 -12.02 -4.20 -17.99
N THR A 172 -13.01 -4.98 -18.39
CA THR A 172 -14.08 -5.51 -17.53
C THR A 172 -14.18 -7.02 -17.70
N GLU A 173 -14.89 -7.69 -16.79
CA GLU A 173 -15.19 -9.12 -16.91
C GLU A 173 -16.07 -9.42 -18.15
#